data_5144a9b381339a5c212d417bd6979295
#
_entry.id   5144a9b381339a5c212d417bd6979295
#
_cell.length_a   1.000
_cell.length_b   1.000
_cell.length_c   1.000
_cell.angle_alpha   90.00
_cell.angle_beta   90.00
_cell.angle_gamma   90.00
#
_symmetry.space_group_name_H-M   'P 1'
#
loop_
_entity.id
_entity.type
_entity.pdbx_description
1 polymer ?
#
loop_
_entity_poly.entity_id
_entity_poly.type
_entity_poly.pdbx_seq_one_letter_code
_entity_poly.pdbx_strand_id
1 'polypeptide(L)'
;VYKRQGQILTLNVLRIQAVWSHHRLRRHNQLLNYLLHRQLRMVSLISGLRRMLQHWPEDAVDPAPMLAAVLRELGQGGCDKLRIARLMAPFVARSGDDYRCQAFWLRLRHFCWSYLECQRWLERLARHDGQEWPAPPRHSSLTSHTDGLEAAYNGGRTFLCVMLGCTFWIHSQWDAGAAALTLLAICCVLYSATPAPAKGAQTMLKAIVLLSFICFGVKFGLMIRIDDFWIFCALLFPALITLQLLKLQRPQGAALWGQLIVLLGSFLAITNPPSYDYLAFVNSSLAQALGVMSAGLAFQLLRPSSDRRKSRRLMHRLRRDFVDQLASAPHQSEGEFESRVYHAVSQLSQSQDQGARLWVLRWGVVLLNCSHIVWQLRLWRSRDPALYLVRDGCLRCLKGILTEGGVQHETLGRTLAELDRISQGLGEHADPAARALAGLVWRLHCSLSQLVQALPGEPA
;
A
#
# COMPACT_ATOMS: atom_id res chain seq x y z
N VAL A 1 5.91 13.79 -2.72
CA VAL A 1 6.20 12.38 -3.04
C VAL A 1 5.29 11.46 -2.25
N TYR A 2 5.29 11.52 -0.92
CA TYR A 2 4.52 10.63 -0.04
C TYR A 2 2.99 10.72 -0.24
N LYS A 3 2.45 11.92 -0.46
CA LYS A 3 1.02 12.11 -0.73
C LYS A 3 0.59 11.41 -2.03
N ARG A 4 1.42 11.48 -3.08
CA ARG A 4 1.16 10.81 -4.36
C ARG A 4 1.29 9.29 -4.26
N GLN A 5 2.25 8.77 -3.48
CA GLN A 5 2.30 7.32 -3.21
C GLN A 5 1.02 6.82 -2.56
N GLY A 6 0.51 7.54 -1.55
CA GLY A 6 -0.77 7.20 -0.92
C GLY A 6 -1.94 7.20 -1.91
N GLN A 7 -2.01 8.17 -2.82
CA GLN A 7 -3.04 8.22 -3.85
C GLN A 7 -2.96 7.03 -4.83
N ILE A 8 -1.76 6.65 -5.28
CA ILE A 8 -1.58 5.49 -6.16
C ILE A 8 -1.97 4.19 -5.46
N LEU A 9 -1.65 4.05 -4.17
CA LEU A 9 -2.06 2.89 -3.38
C LEU A 9 -3.57 2.82 -3.16
N THR A 10 -4.25 3.98 -3.01
CA THR A 10 -5.73 4.04 -2.98
C THR A 10 -6.33 3.60 -4.33
N LEU A 11 -5.70 3.94 -5.45
CA LEU A 11 -6.11 3.44 -6.77
C LEU A 11 -6.01 1.91 -6.86
N ASN A 12 -5.06 1.27 -6.16
CA ASN A 12 -4.99 -0.18 -6.12
C ASN A 12 -6.22 -0.81 -5.43
N VAL A 13 -6.71 -0.21 -4.35
CA VAL A 13 -7.94 -0.67 -3.67
C VAL A 13 -9.15 -0.51 -4.59
N LEU A 14 -9.28 0.65 -5.25
CA LEU A 14 -10.34 0.90 -6.22
C LEU A 14 -10.24 -0.05 -7.42
N ARG A 15 -9.04 -0.37 -7.90
CA ARG A 15 -8.83 -1.36 -8.96
C ARG A 15 -9.37 -2.73 -8.55
N ILE A 16 -9.05 -3.21 -7.35
CA ILE A 16 -9.52 -4.51 -6.86
C ILE A 16 -11.06 -4.53 -6.86
N GLN A 17 -11.70 -3.49 -6.36
CA GLN A 17 -13.16 -3.37 -6.37
C GLN A 17 -13.73 -3.33 -7.81
N ALA A 18 -13.13 -2.52 -8.69
CA ALA A 18 -13.56 -2.37 -10.07
C ALA A 18 -13.39 -3.64 -10.91
N VAL A 19 -12.35 -4.43 -10.65
CA VAL A 19 -12.13 -5.74 -11.31
C VAL A 19 -13.24 -6.74 -10.99
N TRP A 20 -13.80 -6.68 -9.79
CA TRP A 20 -14.94 -7.54 -9.42
C TRP A 20 -16.26 -7.04 -10.02
N SER A 21 -16.45 -5.74 -10.17
CA SER A 21 -17.70 -5.14 -10.66
C SER A 21 -17.79 -5.06 -12.20
N HIS A 22 -16.65 -5.01 -12.90
CA HIS A 22 -16.63 -4.83 -14.36
C HIS A 22 -15.85 -5.95 -15.07
N HIS A 23 -16.55 -6.76 -15.86
CA HIS A 23 -15.98 -7.85 -16.65
C HIS A 23 -14.82 -7.40 -17.58
N ARG A 24 -14.89 -6.21 -18.17
CA ARG A 24 -13.82 -5.67 -19.03
C ARG A 24 -12.54 -5.40 -18.24
N LEU A 25 -12.64 -4.81 -17.06
CA LEU A 25 -11.48 -4.54 -16.18
C LEU A 25 -10.86 -5.84 -15.66
N ARG A 26 -11.64 -6.89 -15.50
CA ARG A 26 -11.15 -8.21 -15.11
C ARG A 26 -10.19 -8.80 -16.14
N ARG A 27 -10.49 -8.65 -17.44
CA ARG A 27 -9.59 -9.09 -18.53
C ARG A 27 -8.27 -8.32 -18.51
N HIS A 28 -8.29 -7.03 -18.15
CA HIS A 28 -7.12 -6.17 -18.13
C HIS A 28 -6.45 -6.03 -16.74
N ASN A 29 -6.82 -6.86 -15.77
CA ASN A 29 -6.29 -6.79 -14.41
C ASN A 29 -4.75 -6.87 -14.34
N GLN A 30 -4.13 -7.71 -15.16
CA GLN A 30 -2.67 -7.82 -15.22
C GLN A 30 -2.02 -6.53 -15.72
N LEU A 31 -2.60 -5.89 -16.73
CA LEU A 31 -2.12 -4.62 -17.25
C LEU A 31 -2.31 -3.47 -16.24
N LEU A 32 -3.45 -3.41 -15.57
CA LEU A 32 -3.68 -2.42 -14.52
C LEU A 32 -2.69 -2.58 -13.36
N ASN A 33 -2.38 -3.81 -12.99
CA ASN A 33 -1.37 -4.13 -12.00
C ASN A 33 0.03 -3.65 -12.44
N TYR A 34 0.39 -3.92 -13.68
CA TYR A 34 1.63 -3.45 -14.29
C TYR A 34 1.74 -1.92 -14.29
N LEU A 35 0.67 -1.21 -14.68
CA LEU A 35 0.63 0.25 -14.69
C LEU A 35 0.80 0.84 -13.29
N LEU A 36 0.13 0.28 -12.29
CA LEU A 36 0.29 0.70 -10.89
C LEU A 36 1.71 0.51 -10.39
N HIS A 37 2.31 -0.64 -10.67
CA HIS A 37 3.72 -0.90 -10.32
C HIS A 37 4.65 0.11 -11.01
N ARG A 38 4.45 0.40 -12.30
CA ARG A 38 5.23 1.41 -13.03
C ARG A 38 5.05 2.82 -12.47
N GLN A 39 3.84 3.20 -12.08
CA GLN A 39 3.59 4.51 -11.44
C GLN A 39 4.30 4.62 -10.08
N LEU A 40 4.27 3.57 -9.25
CA LEU A 40 5.00 3.56 -7.98
C LEU A 40 6.52 3.64 -8.20
N ARG A 41 7.04 2.93 -9.20
CA ARG A 41 8.45 3.02 -9.60
C ARG A 41 8.83 4.43 -10.07
N MET A 42 7.98 5.11 -10.85
CA MET A 42 8.22 6.51 -11.26
C MET A 42 8.32 7.45 -10.05
N VAL A 43 7.49 7.27 -9.01
CA VAL A 43 7.58 8.06 -7.78
C VAL A 43 8.91 7.83 -7.07
N SER A 44 9.42 6.60 -7.04
CA SER A 44 10.75 6.27 -6.52
C SER A 44 11.87 6.93 -7.35
N LEU A 45 11.77 6.92 -8.68
CA LEU A 45 12.72 7.56 -9.58
C LEU A 45 12.79 9.08 -9.35
N ILE A 46 11.63 9.75 -9.25
CA ILE A 46 11.54 11.20 -8.95
C ILE A 46 12.17 11.50 -7.59
N SER A 47 11.90 10.68 -6.57
CA SER A 47 12.52 10.85 -5.25
C SER A 47 14.05 10.80 -5.33
N GLY A 48 14.59 9.86 -6.09
CA GLY A 48 16.03 9.74 -6.30
C GLY A 48 16.62 10.93 -7.09
N LEU A 49 15.96 11.38 -8.17
CA LEU A 49 16.38 12.56 -8.94
C LEU A 49 16.40 13.81 -8.07
N ARG A 50 15.37 14.05 -7.27
CA ARG A 50 15.31 15.17 -6.34
C ARG A 50 16.52 15.18 -5.39
N ARG A 51 16.97 14.01 -4.93
CA ARG A 51 18.12 13.91 -4.03
C ARG A 51 19.43 14.20 -4.72
N MET A 52 19.59 13.67 -5.92
CA MET A 52 20.77 13.99 -6.72
C MET A 52 20.88 15.50 -6.93
N LEU A 53 19.75 16.20 -7.13
CA LEU A 53 19.71 17.67 -7.20
C LEU A 53 20.03 18.36 -5.88
N GLN A 54 19.69 17.77 -4.73
CA GLN A 54 20.03 18.32 -3.41
C GLN A 54 21.52 18.22 -3.07
N HIS A 55 22.21 17.24 -3.67
CA HIS A 55 23.65 17.02 -3.53
C HIS A 55 24.39 17.37 -4.83
N TRP A 56 23.79 18.26 -5.63
CA TRP A 56 24.40 18.67 -6.90
C TRP A 56 25.61 19.55 -6.63
N PRO A 57 26.77 19.24 -7.21
CA PRO A 57 27.94 20.04 -6.98
C PRO A 57 27.88 21.38 -7.73
N GLU A 58 28.45 22.41 -7.14
CA GLU A 58 28.43 23.76 -7.70
C GLU A 58 29.30 23.90 -8.97
N ASP A 59 30.30 23.04 -9.11
CA ASP A 59 31.21 22.95 -10.25
C ASP A 59 30.64 22.20 -11.46
N ALA A 60 29.53 21.46 -11.28
CA ALA A 60 28.93 20.70 -12.36
C ALA A 60 27.95 21.52 -13.21
N VAL A 61 27.72 21.06 -14.44
CA VAL A 61 26.78 21.72 -15.37
C VAL A 61 25.36 21.73 -14.77
N ASP A 62 24.74 22.92 -14.70
CA ASP A 62 23.38 23.08 -14.16
C ASP A 62 22.36 22.25 -14.96
N PRO A 63 21.64 21.30 -14.33
CA PRO A 63 20.63 20.47 -14.98
C PRO A 63 19.27 21.18 -15.13
N ALA A 64 19.04 22.34 -14.49
CA ALA A 64 17.71 22.96 -14.40
C ALA A 64 17.13 23.34 -15.77
N PRO A 65 17.88 23.94 -16.73
CA PRO A 65 17.35 24.28 -18.04
C PRO A 65 16.89 23.07 -18.84
N MET A 66 17.70 21.99 -18.84
CA MET A 66 17.36 20.73 -19.49
C MET A 66 16.14 20.09 -18.82
N LEU A 67 16.10 20.04 -17.51
CA LEU A 67 14.98 19.45 -16.76
C LEU A 67 13.67 20.20 -17.05
N ALA A 68 13.70 21.54 -17.06
CA ALA A 68 12.54 22.36 -17.40
C ALA A 68 12.03 22.09 -18.82
N ALA A 69 12.92 21.96 -19.80
CA ALA A 69 12.59 21.65 -21.18
C ALA A 69 11.94 20.25 -21.31
N VAL A 70 12.55 19.24 -20.67
CA VAL A 70 12.03 17.86 -20.68
C VAL A 70 10.67 17.78 -20.00
N LEU A 71 10.47 18.41 -18.85
CA LEU A 71 9.20 18.38 -18.12
C LEU A 71 8.09 19.11 -18.90
N ARG A 72 8.40 20.22 -19.57
CA ARG A 72 7.45 20.94 -20.45
C ARG A 72 7.00 20.05 -21.60
N GLU A 73 7.94 19.38 -22.25
CA GLU A 73 7.66 18.48 -23.36
C GLU A 73 6.79 17.29 -22.94
N LEU A 74 7.10 16.68 -21.78
CA LEU A 74 6.27 15.60 -21.21
C LEU A 74 4.85 16.07 -20.87
N GLY A 75 4.68 17.33 -20.49
CA GLY A 75 3.38 17.93 -20.15
C GLY A 75 2.49 18.25 -21.36
N GLN A 76 3.06 18.49 -22.53
CA GLN A 76 2.32 18.84 -23.74
C GLN A 76 1.63 17.62 -24.41
N GLY A 77 2.03 16.40 -24.06
CA GLY A 77 1.53 15.18 -24.68
C GLY A 77 2.11 14.92 -26.09
N GLY A 78 1.93 13.70 -26.59
CA GLY A 78 2.42 13.33 -27.93
C GLY A 78 3.95 13.26 -28.07
N CYS A 79 4.67 13.25 -26.97
CA CYS A 79 6.13 13.23 -26.94
C CYS A 79 6.68 11.84 -27.34
N ASP A 80 7.81 11.85 -28.11
CA ASP A 80 8.52 10.63 -28.49
C ASP A 80 9.89 10.54 -27.80
N LYS A 81 10.42 9.31 -27.68
CA LYS A 81 11.74 9.03 -27.09
C LYS A 81 12.87 9.79 -27.77
N LEU A 82 12.80 9.93 -29.10
CA LEU A 82 13.79 10.68 -29.88
C LEU A 82 13.80 12.16 -29.54
N ARG A 83 12.64 12.76 -29.32
CA ARG A 83 12.51 14.18 -28.99
C ARG A 83 13.09 14.47 -27.62
N ILE A 84 12.82 13.61 -26.63
CA ILE A 84 13.46 13.70 -25.30
C ILE A 84 14.97 13.53 -25.40
N ALA A 85 15.46 12.56 -26.17
CA ALA A 85 16.89 12.36 -26.36
C ALA A 85 17.59 13.60 -26.95
N ARG A 86 16.96 14.27 -27.94
CA ARG A 86 17.47 15.53 -28.51
C ARG A 86 17.53 16.67 -27.48
N LEU A 87 16.54 16.79 -26.60
CA LEU A 87 16.53 17.78 -25.54
C LEU A 87 17.63 17.54 -24.50
N MET A 88 17.99 16.28 -24.24
CA MET A 88 19.06 15.92 -23.31
C MET A 88 20.46 16.02 -23.93
N ALA A 89 20.60 15.91 -25.24
CA ALA A 89 21.88 15.84 -25.92
C ALA A 89 22.81 17.03 -25.61
N PRO A 90 22.36 18.33 -25.58
CA PRO A 90 23.22 19.44 -25.24
C PRO A 90 23.77 19.40 -23.82
N PHE A 91 22.99 18.87 -22.87
CA PHE A 91 23.45 18.68 -21.48
C PHE A 91 24.52 17.58 -21.42
N VAL A 92 24.28 16.45 -22.07
CA VAL A 92 25.24 15.35 -22.13
C VAL A 92 26.54 15.77 -22.78
N ALA A 93 26.49 16.57 -23.87
CA ALA A 93 27.68 17.11 -24.52
C ALA A 93 28.49 18.06 -23.65
N ARG A 94 27.81 18.92 -22.84
CA ARG A 94 28.49 19.87 -21.94
C ARG A 94 29.02 19.19 -20.66
N SER A 95 28.36 18.13 -20.21
CA SER A 95 28.75 17.42 -18.98
C SER A 95 30.05 16.61 -19.13
N GLY A 96 30.49 16.35 -20.38
CA GLY A 96 31.71 15.62 -20.64
C GLY A 96 31.70 14.24 -19.94
N ASP A 97 32.82 14.00 -19.27
CA ASP A 97 33.05 12.71 -18.55
C ASP A 97 32.66 12.74 -17.07
N ASP A 98 31.97 13.81 -16.60
CA ASP A 98 31.52 13.86 -15.21
C ASP A 98 30.50 12.74 -14.91
N TYR A 99 30.93 11.82 -14.04
CA TYR A 99 30.14 10.66 -13.61
C TYR A 99 28.80 11.02 -12.92
N ARG A 100 28.75 12.20 -12.27
CA ARG A 100 27.54 12.70 -11.57
C ARG A 100 26.50 13.11 -12.58
N CYS A 101 26.90 13.86 -13.57
CA CYS A 101 26.04 14.25 -14.70
C CYS A 101 25.54 13.03 -15.48
N GLN A 102 26.43 12.07 -15.75
CA GLN A 102 26.07 10.81 -16.42
C GLN A 102 25.05 10.01 -15.60
N ALA A 103 25.26 9.86 -14.30
CA ALA A 103 24.32 9.16 -13.41
C ALA A 103 22.95 9.83 -13.36
N PHE A 104 22.90 11.17 -13.36
CA PHE A 104 21.66 11.94 -13.35
C PHE A 104 20.86 11.78 -14.64
N TRP A 105 21.48 12.01 -15.80
CA TRP A 105 20.75 11.93 -17.06
C TRP A 105 20.29 10.50 -17.40
N LEU A 106 21.05 9.48 -17.03
CA LEU A 106 20.64 8.08 -17.15
C LEU A 106 19.37 7.80 -16.34
N ARG A 107 19.30 8.35 -15.12
CA ARG A 107 18.13 8.20 -14.26
C ARG A 107 16.93 9.00 -14.78
N LEU A 108 17.16 10.21 -15.26
CA LEU A 108 16.12 11.03 -15.89
C LEU A 108 15.57 10.36 -17.16
N ARG A 109 16.46 9.83 -18.01
CA ARG A 109 16.08 9.06 -19.20
C ARG A 109 15.19 7.87 -18.81
N HIS A 110 15.57 7.13 -17.79
CA HIS A 110 14.77 5.99 -17.32
C HIS A 110 13.37 6.41 -16.84
N PHE A 111 13.28 7.53 -16.13
CA PHE A 111 12.01 8.11 -15.73
C PHE A 111 11.14 8.49 -16.95
N CYS A 112 11.70 9.24 -17.90
CA CYS A 112 10.99 9.65 -19.12
C CYS A 112 10.47 8.46 -19.93
N TRP A 113 11.28 7.42 -20.08
CA TRP A 113 10.87 6.23 -20.80
C TRP A 113 9.76 5.45 -20.09
N SER A 114 9.84 5.35 -18.77
CA SER A 114 8.78 4.74 -17.96
C SER A 114 7.48 5.55 -18.05
N TYR A 115 7.57 6.87 -18.08
CA TYR A 115 6.42 7.77 -18.24
C TYR A 115 5.75 7.60 -19.61
N LEU A 116 6.53 7.65 -20.69
CA LEU A 116 6.01 7.46 -22.05
C LEU A 116 5.39 6.08 -22.26
N GLU A 117 5.98 5.05 -21.67
CA GLU A 117 5.40 3.70 -21.70
C GLU A 117 4.05 3.65 -20.98
N CYS A 118 3.93 4.26 -19.81
CA CYS A 118 2.66 4.37 -19.09
C CYS A 118 1.61 5.14 -19.90
N GLN A 119 1.98 6.27 -20.51
CA GLN A 119 1.06 7.01 -21.36
C GLN A 119 0.53 6.18 -22.54
N ARG A 120 1.42 5.49 -23.25
CA ARG A 120 1.01 4.62 -24.38
C ARG A 120 0.03 3.53 -23.96
N TRP A 121 0.24 2.92 -22.78
CA TRP A 121 -0.67 1.92 -22.25
C TRP A 121 -2.01 2.53 -21.83
N LEU A 122 -2.01 3.72 -21.22
CA LEU A 122 -3.23 4.43 -20.83
C LEU A 122 -4.04 4.87 -22.06
N GLU A 123 -3.39 5.38 -23.12
CA GLU A 123 -4.04 5.74 -24.37
C GLU A 123 -4.68 4.52 -25.06
N ARG A 124 -3.99 3.37 -25.05
CA ARG A 124 -4.56 2.12 -25.56
C ARG A 124 -5.77 1.69 -24.74
N LEU A 125 -5.71 1.78 -23.41
CA LEU A 125 -6.86 1.53 -22.54
C LEU A 125 -8.06 2.43 -22.86
N ALA A 126 -7.80 3.69 -23.21
CA ALA A 126 -8.84 4.66 -23.52
C ALA A 126 -9.49 4.45 -24.92
N ARG A 127 -8.74 3.96 -25.90
CA ARG A 127 -9.20 3.82 -27.29
C ARG A 127 -10.17 2.67 -27.55
N HIS A 128 -10.47 1.82 -26.59
CA HIS A 128 -11.46 0.73 -26.69
C HIS A 128 -11.28 -0.24 -27.87
N ASP A 129 -10.08 -0.38 -28.42
CA ASP A 129 -9.84 -1.32 -29.51
C ASP A 129 -10.01 -2.75 -28.99
N GLY A 130 -10.97 -3.47 -29.59
CA GLY A 130 -11.29 -4.87 -29.25
C GLY A 130 -10.19 -5.89 -29.57
N GLN A 131 -8.98 -5.43 -29.92
CA GLN A 131 -7.82 -6.29 -30.14
C GLN A 131 -7.31 -6.92 -28.86
N GLU A 132 -6.93 -8.18 -28.95
CA GLU A 132 -6.19 -8.87 -27.90
C GLU A 132 -4.86 -8.14 -27.62
N TRP A 133 -4.70 -7.68 -26.40
CA TRP A 133 -3.55 -6.92 -26.01
C TRP A 133 -2.39 -7.83 -25.66
N PRO A 134 -1.17 -7.48 -26.08
CA PRO A 134 -0.01 -8.25 -25.69
C PRO A 134 0.07 -8.28 -24.15
N ALA A 135 0.27 -9.47 -23.61
CA ALA A 135 0.42 -9.64 -22.17
C ALA A 135 1.57 -8.77 -21.65
N PRO A 136 1.37 -8.01 -20.56
CA PRO A 136 2.45 -7.25 -19.98
C PRO A 136 3.57 -8.19 -19.53
N PRO A 137 4.83 -7.71 -19.49
CA PRO A 137 5.95 -8.54 -19.04
C PRO A 137 5.65 -9.20 -17.69
N ARG A 138 5.86 -10.51 -17.58
CA ARG A 138 5.47 -11.35 -16.44
C ARG A 138 6.08 -10.97 -15.08
N HIS A 139 7.05 -10.05 -15.04
CA HIS A 139 7.88 -9.76 -13.85
C HIS A 139 7.38 -8.67 -12.92
N SER A 140 6.14 -8.20 -13.03
CA SER A 140 5.67 -7.03 -12.28
C SER A 140 4.27 -7.16 -11.67
N SER A 141 3.95 -8.32 -11.10
CA SER A 141 2.71 -8.44 -10.32
C SER A 141 2.92 -7.94 -8.89
N LEU A 142 2.10 -6.98 -8.47
CA LEU A 142 1.99 -6.65 -7.04
C LEU A 142 1.35 -7.86 -6.35
N THR A 143 2.18 -8.69 -5.74
CA THR A 143 1.71 -9.81 -4.92
C THR A 143 1.32 -9.29 -3.54
N SER A 144 0.15 -9.70 -3.06
CA SER A 144 -0.26 -9.42 -1.69
C SER A 144 0.49 -10.35 -0.75
N HIS A 145 1.33 -9.80 0.11
CA HIS A 145 2.03 -10.56 1.13
C HIS A 145 1.23 -10.52 2.44
N THR A 146 0.68 -11.67 2.83
CA THR A 146 -0.06 -11.82 4.09
C THR A 146 0.91 -12.02 5.26
N ASP A 147 0.67 -11.31 6.36
CA ASP A 147 1.39 -11.57 7.61
C ASP A 147 0.76 -12.75 8.33
N GLY A 148 1.40 -13.93 8.25
CA GLY A 148 0.90 -15.16 8.89
C GLY A 148 0.72 -15.02 10.41
N LEU A 149 1.55 -14.22 11.10
CA LEU A 149 1.39 -13.96 12.53
C LEU A 149 0.15 -13.10 12.82
N GLU A 150 -0.11 -12.09 11.99
CA GLU A 150 -1.31 -11.26 12.13
C GLU A 150 -2.58 -12.08 11.84
N ALA A 151 -2.52 -12.93 10.83
CA ALA A 151 -3.61 -13.86 10.51
C ALA A 151 -3.86 -14.85 11.65
N ALA A 152 -2.82 -15.47 12.20
CA ALA A 152 -2.93 -16.40 13.33
C ALA A 152 -3.47 -15.70 14.59
N TYR A 153 -3.02 -14.48 14.88
CA TYR A 153 -3.52 -13.69 16.00
C TYR A 153 -5.00 -13.34 15.85
N ASN A 154 -5.40 -12.88 14.66
CA ASN A 154 -6.79 -12.54 14.38
C ASN A 154 -7.69 -13.80 14.44
N GLY A 155 -7.21 -14.94 13.91
CA GLY A 155 -7.88 -16.21 13.99
C GLY A 155 -8.03 -16.69 15.42
N GLY A 156 -6.95 -16.66 16.22
CA GLY A 156 -6.97 -17.04 17.63
C GLY A 156 -7.91 -16.18 18.46
N ARG A 157 -7.92 -14.87 18.24
CA ARG A 157 -8.87 -13.95 18.89
C ARG A 157 -10.30 -14.30 18.55
N THR A 158 -10.62 -14.50 17.27
CA THR A 158 -11.97 -14.87 16.83
C THR A 158 -12.40 -16.19 17.44
N PHE A 159 -11.52 -17.19 17.43
CA PHE A 159 -11.76 -18.49 18.06
C PHE A 159 -12.10 -18.36 19.54
N LEU A 160 -11.27 -17.63 20.32
CA LEU A 160 -11.51 -17.42 21.74
C LEU A 160 -12.84 -16.71 22.00
N CYS A 161 -13.16 -15.67 21.23
CA CYS A 161 -14.41 -14.93 21.39
C CYS A 161 -15.63 -15.82 21.13
N VAL A 162 -15.58 -16.61 20.05
CA VAL A 162 -16.68 -17.51 19.69
C VAL A 162 -16.81 -18.64 20.73
N MET A 163 -15.71 -19.23 21.18
CA MET A 163 -15.72 -20.28 22.21
C MET A 163 -16.32 -19.79 23.52
N LEU A 164 -15.87 -18.60 23.99
CA LEU A 164 -16.44 -17.98 25.19
C LEU A 164 -17.92 -17.67 25.03
N GLY A 165 -18.32 -17.17 23.87
CA GLY A 165 -19.72 -16.92 23.53
C GLY A 165 -20.57 -18.20 23.52
N CYS A 166 -20.07 -19.28 22.92
CA CYS A 166 -20.73 -20.58 22.94
C CYS A 166 -20.88 -21.15 24.36
N THR A 167 -19.80 -21.08 25.15
CA THR A 167 -19.85 -21.55 26.55
C THR A 167 -20.88 -20.77 27.34
N PHE A 168 -20.90 -19.45 27.21
CA PHE A 168 -21.91 -18.61 27.87
C PHE A 168 -23.33 -18.97 27.43
N TRP A 169 -23.55 -19.12 26.14
CA TRP A 169 -24.88 -19.47 25.58
C TRP A 169 -25.38 -20.81 26.10
N ILE A 170 -24.53 -21.85 26.06
CA ILE A 170 -24.90 -23.19 26.53
C ILE A 170 -25.24 -23.19 28.03
N HIS A 171 -24.40 -22.49 28.85
CA HIS A 171 -24.66 -22.49 30.29
C HIS A 171 -25.82 -21.58 30.71
N SER A 172 -26.07 -20.48 29.97
CA SER A 172 -27.19 -19.58 30.29
C SER A 172 -28.54 -20.06 29.78
N GLN A 173 -28.55 -21.03 28.86
CA GLN A 173 -29.75 -21.53 28.17
C GLN A 173 -30.60 -20.37 27.57
N TRP A 174 -29.92 -19.28 27.15
CA TRP A 174 -30.60 -18.09 26.63
C TRP A 174 -31.10 -18.33 25.20
N ASP A 175 -32.44 -18.29 24.99
CA ASP A 175 -33.08 -18.60 23.69
C ASP A 175 -32.55 -17.75 22.55
N ALA A 176 -32.30 -16.45 22.79
CA ALA A 176 -31.79 -15.56 21.78
C ALA A 176 -30.22 -15.59 21.65
N GLY A 177 -29.55 -16.46 22.42
CA GLY A 177 -28.09 -16.53 22.44
C GLY A 177 -27.47 -16.87 21.08
N ALA A 178 -28.15 -17.63 20.24
CA ALA A 178 -27.73 -17.93 18.87
C ALA A 178 -27.60 -16.66 18.02
N ALA A 179 -28.52 -15.70 18.16
CA ALA A 179 -28.48 -14.42 17.44
C ALA A 179 -27.29 -13.56 17.90
N ALA A 180 -27.01 -13.53 19.21
CA ALA A 180 -25.83 -12.85 19.77
C ALA A 180 -24.53 -13.45 19.22
N LEU A 181 -24.40 -14.78 19.23
CA LEU A 181 -23.22 -15.51 18.78
C LEU A 181 -22.96 -15.32 17.28
N THR A 182 -24.02 -15.33 16.48
CA THR A 182 -23.93 -15.12 15.03
C THR A 182 -23.33 -13.74 14.73
N LEU A 183 -23.84 -12.67 15.34
CA LEU A 183 -23.30 -11.32 15.11
C LEU A 183 -21.93 -11.10 15.75
N LEU A 184 -21.64 -11.74 16.88
CA LEU A 184 -20.29 -11.78 17.44
C LEU A 184 -19.30 -12.37 16.42
N ALA A 185 -19.60 -13.53 15.86
CA ALA A 185 -18.75 -14.22 14.88
C ALA A 185 -18.57 -13.39 13.59
N ILE A 186 -19.68 -12.88 13.03
CA ILE A 186 -19.66 -12.03 11.84
C ILE A 186 -18.80 -10.78 12.08
N CYS A 187 -18.97 -10.10 13.21
CA CYS A 187 -18.20 -8.92 13.58
C CYS A 187 -16.71 -9.25 13.69
N CYS A 188 -16.36 -10.34 14.39
CA CYS A 188 -14.99 -10.74 14.59
C CYS A 188 -14.30 -11.08 13.25
N VAL A 189 -14.97 -11.74 12.31
CA VAL A 189 -14.42 -12.06 11.00
C VAL A 189 -14.35 -10.84 10.10
N LEU A 190 -15.44 -10.08 9.97
CA LEU A 190 -15.57 -8.97 9.04
C LEU A 190 -14.58 -7.82 9.35
N TYR A 191 -14.42 -7.51 10.64
CA TYR A 191 -13.58 -6.37 11.05
C TYR A 191 -12.16 -6.75 11.42
N SER A 192 -11.82 -8.03 11.55
CA SER A 192 -10.47 -8.47 11.92
C SER A 192 -9.38 -7.93 10.99
N ALA A 193 -9.66 -7.83 9.71
CA ALA A 193 -8.73 -7.35 8.69
C ALA A 193 -8.78 -5.82 8.48
N THR A 194 -9.67 -5.10 9.18
CA THR A 194 -9.78 -3.65 9.04
C THR A 194 -8.76 -2.90 9.93
N PRO A 195 -8.31 -1.69 9.52
CA PRO A 195 -7.34 -0.92 10.29
C PRO A 195 -7.88 -0.45 11.66
N ALA A 196 -9.21 -0.34 11.79
CA ALA A 196 -9.87 0.13 13.01
C ALA A 196 -11.08 -0.75 13.37
N PRO A 197 -10.85 -2.01 13.81
CA PRO A 197 -11.91 -2.99 14.02
C PRO A 197 -12.94 -2.52 15.07
N ALA A 198 -12.50 -1.88 16.14
CA ALA A 198 -13.41 -1.36 17.17
C ALA A 198 -14.36 -0.28 16.63
N LYS A 199 -13.90 0.60 15.71
CA LYS A 199 -14.77 1.59 15.06
C LYS A 199 -15.80 0.93 14.15
N GLY A 200 -15.42 -0.15 13.46
CA GLY A 200 -16.33 -0.96 12.65
C GLY A 200 -17.45 -1.55 13.51
N ALA A 201 -17.10 -2.17 14.63
CA ALA A 201 -18.05 -2.71 15.60
C ALA A 201 -18.97 -1.62 16.18
N GLN A 202 -18.43 -0.45 16.53
CA GLN A 202 -19.25 0.69 17.00
C GLN A 202 -20.25 1.17 15.94
N THR A 203 -19.85 1.22 14.67
CA THR A 203 -20.74 1.60 13.57
C THR A 203 -21.86 0.57 13.39
N MET A 204 -21.53 -0.72 13.50
CA MET A 204 -22.50 -1.81 13.44
C MET A 204 -23.48 -1.77 14.62
N LEU A 205 -22.99 -1.49 15.82
CA LEU A 205 -23.83 -1.32 17.00
C LEU A 205 -24.85 -0.17 16.82
N LYS A 206 -24.39 0.98 16.31
CA LYS A 206 -25.27 2.10 15.97
C LYS A 206 -26.35 1.71 14.95
N ALA A 207 -25.97 0.93 13.93
CA ALA A 207 -26.91 0.44 12.94
C ALA A 207 -27.96 -0.50 13.57
N ILE A 208 -27.54 -1.40 14.46
CA ILE A 208 -28.44 -2.33 15.16
C ILE A 208 -29.46 -1.56 16.02
N VAL A 209 -28.99 -0.61 16.84
CA VAL A 209 -29.87 0.19 17.68
C VAL A 209 -30.88 0.96 16.83
N LEU A 210 -30.43 1.60 15.75
CA LEU A 210 -31.32 2.34 14.85
C LEU A 210 -32.35 1.42 14.17
N LEU A 211 -31.89 0.26 13.67
CA LEU A 211 -32.78 -0.73 13.04
C LEU A 211 -33.77 -1.36 14.02
N SER A 212 -33.39 -1.58 15.27
CA SER A 212 -34.31 -2.11 16.29
C SER A 212 -35.54 -1.22 16.42
N PHE A 213 -35.37 0.11 16.48
CA PHE A 213 -36.51 1.04 16.57
C PHE A 213 -37.29 1.12 15.25
N ILE A 214 -36.61 1.24 14.11
CA ILE A 214 -37.28 1.35 12.81
C ILE A 214 -38.05 0.06 12.48
N CYS A 215 -37.42 -1.10 12.63
CA CYS A 215 -38.04 -2.38 12.31
C CYS A 215 -39.13 -2.76 13.30
N PHE A 216 -39.05 -2.32 14.57
CA PHE A 216 -40.14 -2.46 15.52
C PHE A 216 -41.36 -1.72 15.02
N GLY A 217 -41.23 -0.42 14.67
CA GLY A 217 -42.35 0.38 14.15
C GLY A 217 -42.91 -0.18 12.84
N VAL A 218 -42.05 -0.62 11.92
CA VAL A 218 -42.49 -1.22 10.65
C VAL A 218 -43.20 -2.55 10.88
N LYS A 219 -42.58 -3.45 11.67
CA LYS A 219 -43.13 -4.80 11.90
C LYS A 219 -44.45 -4.78 12.62
N PHE A 220 -44.53 -4.07 13.76
CA PHE A 220 -45.70 -4.05 14.62
C PHE A 220 -46.72 -2.93 14.29
N GLY A 221 -46.31 -1.87 13.59
CA GLY A 221 -47.19 -0.81 13.16
C GLY A 221 -47.78 -0.99 11.77
N LEU A 222 -46.98 -1.37 10.81
CA LEU A 222 -47.35 -1.45 9.39
C LEU A 222 -47.62 -2.87 8.91
N MET A 223 -46.70 -3.82 9.16
CA MET A 223 -46.78 -5.17 8.58
C MET A 223 -47.93 -5.98 9.12
N ILE A 224 -48.40 -5.76 10.35
CA ILE A 224 -49.59 -6.42 10.89
C ILE A 224 -50.84 -6.19 10.02
N ARG A 225 -50.87 -5.10 9.25
CA ARG A 225 -52.01 -4.70 8.40
C ARG A 225 -51.84 -5.08 6.94
N ILE A 226 -50.75 -5.77 6.62
CA ILE A 226 -50.36 -6.11 5.23
C ILE A 226 -50.39 -7.64 5.09
N ASP A 227 -51.41 -8.13 4.38
CA ASP A 227 -51.55 -9.55 4.07
C ASP A 227 -51.09 -9.88 2.64
N ASP A 228 -50.86 -8.85 1.79
CA ASP A 228 -50.50 -9.00 0.40
C ASP A 228 -49.00 -8.83 0.17
N PHE A 229 -48.38 -9.78 -0.54
CA PHE A 229 -46.96 -9.73 -0.91
C PHE A 229 -46.57 -8.50 -1.71
N TRP A 230 -47.43 -8.07 -2.62
CA TRP A 230 -47.12 -6.90 -3.46
C TRP A 230 -47.08 -5.57 -2.67
N ILE A 231 -47.97 -5.41 -1.70
CA ILE A 231 -47.99 -4.26 -0.77
C ILE A 231 -46.73 -4.29 0.09
N PHE A 232 -46.31 -5.45 0.57
CA PHE A 232 -45.06 -5.63 1.30
C PHE A 232 -43.85 -5.21 0.46
N CYS A 233 -43.75 -5.64 -0.80
CA CYS A 233 -42.68 -5.24 -1.72
C CYS A 233 -42.69 -3.73 -1.97
N ALA A 234 -43.88 -3.12 -2.14
CA ALA A 234 -44.06 -1.68 -2.32
C ALA A 234 -43.60 -0.87 -1.09
N LEU A 235 -43.68 -1.42 0.12
CA LEU A 235 -43.14 -0.80 1.33
C LEU A 235 -41.61 -0.93 1.43
N LEU A 236 -41.07 -2.08 1.13
CA LEU A 236 -39.64 -2.38 1.33
C LEU A 236 -38.76 -1.73 0.25
N PHE A 237 -39.23 -1.70 -1.00
CA PHE A 237 -38.46 -1.23 -2.14
C PHE A 237 -38.02 0.26 -2.03
N PRO A 238 -38.92 1.21 -1.71
CA PRO A 238 -38.52 2.62 -1.49
C PRO A 238 -37.54 2.79 -0.33
N ALA A 239 -37.72 2.01 0.76
CA ALA A 239 -36.82 2.06 1.92
C ALA A 239 -35.38 1.64 1.53
N LEU A 240 -35.24 0.54 0.78
CA LEU A 240 -33.94 0.08 0.29
C LEU A 240 -33.29 1.09 -0.68
N ILE A 241 -34.07 1.66 -1.63
CA ILE A 241 -33.60 2.69 -2.55
C ILE A 241 -33.12 3.92 -1.77
N THR A 242 -33.92 4.38 -0.81
CA THR A 242 -33.57 5.57 0.00
C THR A 242 -32.26 5.35 0.75
N LEU A 243 -32.07 4.20 1.40
CA LEU A 243 -30.82 3.87 2.08
C LEU A 243 -29.63 3.79 1.11
N GLN A 244 -29.84 3.25 -0.10
CA GLN A 244 -28.80 3.18 -1.10
C GLN A 244 -28.42 4.56 -1.65
N LEU A 245 -29.40 5.45 -1.88
CA LEU A 245 -29.16 6.82 -2.30
C LEU A 245 -28.44 7.62 -1.20
N LEU A 246 -28.80 7.47 0.07
CA LEU A 246 -28.10 8.09 1.20
C LEU A 246 -26.65 7.62 1.30
N LYS A 247 -26.39 6.33 1.04
CA LYS A 247 -25.03 5.79 0.99
C LYS A 247 -24.18 6.44 -0.12
N LEU A 248 -24.78 6.71 -1.29
CA LEU A 248 -24.10 7.35 -2.41
C LEU A 248 -23.89 8.85 -2.18
N GLN A 249 -24.90 9.56 -1.66
CA GLN A 249 -24.85 11.01 -1.47
C GLN A 249 -24.00 11.44 -0.28
N ARG A 250 -23.91 10.59 0.77
CA ARG A 250 -23.19 10.90 2.01
C ARG A 250 -22.06 9.91 2.28
N PRO A 251 -20.92 10.05 1.60
CA PRO A 251 -19.80 9.10 1.71
C PRO A 251 -19.22 9.01 3.13
N GLN A 252 -19.33 10.07 3.94
CA GLN A 252 -18.90 10.05 5.35
C GLN A 252 -19.69 9.06 6.21
N GLY A 253 -20.95 8.79 5.86
CA GLY A 253 -21.83 7.82 6.53
C GLY A 253 -21.99 6.49 5.79
N ALA A 254 -21.27 6.25 4.69
CA ALA A 254 -21.49 5.12 3.81
C ALA A 254 -21.39 3.76 4.53
N ALA A 255 -20.51 3.65 5.55
CA ALA A 255 -20.39 2.45 6.37
C ALA A 255 -21.67 2.16 7.16
N LEU A 256 -22.28 3.20 7.79
CA LEU A 256 -23.52 3.06 8.54
C LEU A 256 -24.68 2.67 7.63
N TRP A 257 -24.87 3.39 6.52
CA TRP A 257 -25.93 3.09 5.54
C TRP A 257 -25.78 1.70 4.94
N GLY A 258 -24.54 1.26 4.68
CA GLY A 258 -24.25 -0.09 4.22
C GLY A 258 -24.66 -1.18 5.23
N GLN A 259 -24.38 -0.96 6.51
CA GLN A 259 -24.79 -1.87 7.58
C GLN A 259 -26.31 -1.94 7.74
N LEU A 260 -27.00 -0.79 7.65
CA LEU A 260 -28.47 -0.76 7.70
C LEU A 260 -29.09 -1.60 6.57
N ILE A 261 -28.59 -1.50 5.35
CA ILE A 261 -29.09 -2.28 4.21
C ILE A 261 -28.89 -3.78 4.44
N VAL A 262 -27.70 -4.18 4.89
CA VAL A 262 -27.38 -5.62 5.09
C VAL A 262 -28.18 -6.24 6.23
N LEU A 263 -28.39 -5.49 7.33
CA LEU A 263 -29.05 -6.00 8.51
C LEU A 263 -30.58 -5.89 8.44
N LEU A 264 -31.14 -5.06 7.54
CA LEU A 264 -32.58 -4.80 7.47
C LEU A 264 -33.40 -6.10 7.34
N GLY A 265 -33.00 -7.01 6.45
CA GLY A 265 -33.68 -8.28 6.26
C GLY A 265 -33.67 -9.19 7.49
N SER A 266 -32.54 -9.22 8.22
CA SER A 266 -32.40 -9.97 9.46
C SER A 266 -33.28 -9.43 10.58
N PHE A 267 -33.41 -8.09 10.67
CA PHE A 267 -34.23 -7.44 11.71
C PHE A 267 -35.73 -7.53 11.43
N LEU A 268 -36.15 -7.49 10.17
CA LEU A 268 -37.56 -7.72 9.84
C LEU A 268 -37.99 -9.13 10.12
N ALA A 269 -37.04 -10.10 10.10
CA ALA A 269 -37.27 -11.52 10.42
C ALA A 269 -38.58 -12.04 9.81
N ILE A 270 -38.66 -11.96 8.47
CA ILE A 270 -39.86 -12.33 7.71
C ILE A 270 -39.97 -13.84 7.70
N THR A 271 -41.04 -14.35 8.29
CA THR A 271 -41.39 -15.79 8.31
C THR A 271 -42.68 -16.04 7.58
N ASN A 272 -42.88 -17.23 7.10
CA ASN A 272 -44.17 -17.65 6.52
C ASN A 272 -44.73 -18.87 7.27
N PRO A 273 -45.80 -18.74 8.06
CA PRO A 273 -46.61 -17.55 8.29
C PRO A 273 -45.88 -16.48 9.12
N PRO A 274 -46.26 -15.19 9.00
CA PRO A 274 -45.61 -14.11 9.76
C PRO A 274 -45.87 -14.22 11.26
N SER A 275 -44.82 -14.06 12.06
CA SER A 275 -44.87 -14.09 13.51
C SER A 275 -44.73 -12.69 14.11
N TYR A 276 -45.63 -12.28 14.97
CA TYR A 276 -45.67 -10.95 15.60
C TYR A 276 -45.43 -11.00 17.11
N ASP A 277 -44.41 -11.77 17.53
CA ASP A 277 -44.01 -11.81 18.94
C ASP A 277 -43.02 -10.67 19.22
N TYR A 278 -43.51 -9.66 19.99
CA TYR A 278 -42.72 -8.50 20.34
C TYR A 278 -41.62 -8.80 21.36
N LEU A 279 -41.86 -9.76 22.29
CA LEU A 279 -40.85 -10.15 23.28
C LEU A 279 -39.68 -10.90 22.61
N ALA A 280 -39.97 -11.80 21.70
CA ALA A 280 -38.97 -12.48 20.91
C ALA A 280 -38.17 -11.50 20.04
N PHE A 281 -38.83 -10.49 19.45
CA PHE A 281 -38.16 -9.44 18.68
C PHE A 281 -37.20 -8.60 19.54
N VAL A 282 -37.67 -8.11 20.70
CA VAL A 282 -36.84 -7.29 21.62
C VAL A 282 -35.67 -8.11 22.15
N ASN A 283 -35.92 -9.36 22.57
CA ASN A 283 -34.88 -10.24 23.07
C ASN A 283 -33.81 -10.53 21.99
N SER A 284 -34.22 -10.81 20.76
CA SER A 284 -33.30 -11.01 19.62
C SER A 284 -32.50 -9.74 19.30
N SER A 285 -33.14 -8.57 19.32
CA SER A 285 -32.47 -7.28 19.06
C SER A 285 -31.43 -6.96 20.12
N LEU A 286 -31.74 -7.19 21.40
CA LEU A 286 -30.80 -7.06 22.52
C LEU A 286 -29.64 -8.05 22.39
N ALA A 287 -29.93 -9.32 22.04
CA ALA A 287 -28.94 -10.34 21.84
C ALA A 287 -27.94 -9.95 20.74
N GLN A 288 -28.43 -9.47 19.60
CA GLN A 288 -27.61 -8.99 18.51
C GLN A 288 -26.72 -7.82 18.93
N ALA A 289 -27.27 -6.85 19.67
CA ALA A 289 -26.50 -5.71 20.20
C ALA A 289 -25.40 -6.17 21.17
N LEU A 290 -25.71 -7.09 22.09
CA LEU A 290 -24.73 -7.66 23.03
C LEU A 290 -23.64 -8.45 22.31
N GLY A 291 -23.97 -9.20 21.25
CA GLY A 291 -22.99 -9.91 20.42
C GLY A 291 -21.97 -8.94 19.77
N VAL A 292 -22.45 -7.83 19.20
CA VAL A 292 -21.59 -6.82 18.60
C VAL A 292 -20.80 -6.03 19.66
N MET A 293 -21.39 -5.74 20.82
CA MET A 293 -20.68 -5.12 21.96
C MET A 293 -19.55 -6.02 22.45
N SER A 294 -19.78 -7.30 22.59
CA SER A 294 -18.77 -8.29 22.98
C SER A 294 -17.60 -8.36 22.00
N ALA A 295 -17.91 -8.34 20.69
CA ALA A 295 -16.88 -8.22 19.65
C ALA A 295 -16.09 -6.91 19.77
N GLY A 296 -16.78 -5.78 19.99
CA GLY A 296 -16.16 -4.47 20.20
C GLY A 296 -15.22 -4.45 21.41
N LEU A 297 -15.63 -5.06 22.53
CA LEU A 297 -14.80 -5.23 23.72
C LEU A 297 -13.59 -6.13 23.44
N ALA A 298 -13.79 -7.25 22.74
CA ALA A 298 -12.69 -8.12 22.34
C ALA A 298 -11.65 -7.39 21.46
N PHE A 299 -12.08 -6.51 20.56
CA PHE A 299 -11.17 -5.67 19.77
C PHE A 299 -10.42 -4.63 20.60
N GLN A 300 -10.96 -4.18 21.71
CA GLN A 300 -10.30 -3.23 22.61
C GLN A 300 -9.34 -3.91 23.58
N LEU A 301 -9.75 -5.03 24.17
CA LEU A 301 -8.97 -5.78 25.16
C LEU A 301 -7.84 -6.58 24.49
N LEU A 302 -8.20 -7.32 23.44
CA LEU A 302 -7.26 -8.10 22.64
C LEU A 302 -6.78 -7.25 21.46
N ARG A 303 -6.12 -6.14 21.77
CA ARG A 303 -5.56 -5.28 20.71
C ARG A 303 -4.47 -6.03 19.94
N PRO A 304 -4.49 -6.03 18.61
CA PRO A 304 -3.31 -6.37 17.84
C PRO A 304 -2.18 -5.45 18.28
N SER A 305 -0.94 -5.93 18.15
CA SER A 305 0.26 -5.16 18.49
C SER A 305 0.13 -3.71 18.03
N SER A 306 0.51 -2.75 18.90
CA SER A 306 0.43 -1.31 18.57
C SER A 306 0.99 -1.04 17.18
N ASP A 307 0.46 -0.07 16.48
CA ASP A 307 0.91 0.32 15.13
C ASP A 307 2.44 0.48 15.07
N ARG A 308 3.05 0.93 16.17
CA ARG A 308 4.51 1.02 16.33
C ARG A 308 5.20 -0.35 16.29
N ARG A 309 4.67 -1.36 16.99
CA ARG A 309 5.24 -2.72 16.94
C ARG A 309 5.06 -3.35 15.57
N LYS A 310 3.93 -3.09 14.91
CA LYS A 310 3.67 -3.53 13.54
C LYS A 310 4.66 -2.87 12.57
N SER A 311 4.88 -1.58 12.68
CA SER A 311 5.86 -0.83 11.88
C SER A 311 7.28 -1.34 12.09
N ARG A 312 7.68 -1.59 13.34
CA ARG A 312 9.00 -2.16 13.65
C ARG A 312 9.18 -3.56 13.05
N ARG A 313 8.18 -4.44 13.17
CA ARG A 313 8.24 -5.80 12.56
C ARG A 313 8.33 -5.75 11.06
N LEU A 314 7.51 -4.92 10.41
CA LEU A 314 7.55 -4.74 8.95
C LEU A 314 8.90 -4.19 8.50
N MET A 315 9.45 -3.21 9.20
CA MET A 315 10.76 -2.65 8.89
C MET A 315 11.87 -3.68 9.10
N HIS A 316 11.83 -4.46 10.18
CA HIS A 316 12.80 -5.51 10.43
C HIS A 316 12.78 -6.56 9.30
N ARG A 317 11.59 -6.96 8.83
CA ARG A 317 11.45 -7.85 7.68
C ARG A 317 12.02 -7.23 6.39
N LEU A 318 11.66 -5.96 6.11
CA LEU A 318 12.17 -5.28 4.93
C LEU A 318 13.70 -5.13 4.95
N ARG A 319 14.28 -4.84 6.12
CA ARG A 319 15.75 -4.82 6.28
C ARG A 319 16.36 -6.19 6.01
N ARG A 320 15.76 -7.25 6.55
CA ARG A 320 16.22 -8.63 6.35
C ARG A 320 16.14 -9.04 4.88
N ASP A 321 15.01 -8.76 4.22
CA ASP A 321 14.80 -9.02 2.80
C ASP A 321 15.80 -8.23 1.94
N PHE A 322 16.15 -7.00 2.35
CA PHE A 322 17.15 -6.20 1.66
C PHE A 322 18.57 -6.74 1.86
N VAL A 323 18.90 -7.20 3.08
CA VAL A 323 20.19 -7.86 3.35
C VAL A 323 20.34 -9.14 2.53
N ASP A 324 19.25 -9.90 2.32
CA ASP A 324 19.25 -11.04 1.41
C ASP A 324 19.59 -10.63 -0.03
N GLN A 325 19.09 -9.48 -0.50
CA GLN A 325 19.48 -8.95 -1.80
C GLN A 325 20.97 -8.57 -1.89
N LEU A 326 21.64 -8.30 -0.79
CA LEU A 326 23.08 -8.05 -0.76
C LEU A 326 23.91 -9.33 -0.80
N ALA A 327 23.32 -10.50 -0.64
CA ALA A 327 24.00 -11.79 -0.75
C ALA A 327 24.41 -12.07 -2.22
N SER A 328 25.41 -12.92 -2.43
CA SER A 328 25.93 -13.23 -3.77
C SER A 328 24.89 -13.89 -4.68
N ALA A 329 23.97 -14.68 -4.12
CA ALA A 329 22.84 -15.30 -4.80
C ALA A 329 21.55 -14.94 -4.04
N PRO A 330 20.85 -13.85 -4.39
CA PRO A 330 19.63 -13.45 -3.69
C PRO A 330 18.50 -14.44 -4.00
N HIS A 331 17.75 -14.80 -2.97
CA HIS A 331 16.57 -15.66 -3.11
C HIS A 331 15.39 -14.93 -3.77
N GLN A 332 15.44 -13.59 -3.80
CA GLN A 332 14.33 -12.76 -4.29
C GLN A 332 14.75 -11.92 -5.49
N SER A 333 13.82 -11.74 -6.43
CA SER A 333 13.98 -10.80 -7.53
C SER A 333 13.80 -9.35 -7.07
N GLU A 334 14.33 -8.38 -7.86
CA GLU A 334 14.11 -6.95 -7.61
C GLU A 334 12.62 -6.61 -7.51
N GLY A 335 11.79 -7.15 -8.41
CA GLY A 335 10.36 -6.88 -8.46
C GLY A 335 9.59 -7.44 -7.26
N GLU A 336 10.01 -8.57 -6.70
CA GLU A 336 9.43 -9.13 -5.47
C GLU A 336 9.73 -8.25 -4.26
N PHE A 337 10.94 -7.75 -4.14
CA PHE A 337 11.31 -6.83 -3.07
C PHE A 337 10.54 -5.51 -3.20
N GLU A 338 10.49 -4.91 -4.39
CA GLU A 338 9.67 -3.72 -4.65
C GLU A 338 8.22 -3.94 -4.23
N SER A 339 7.63 -5.07 -4.60
CA SER A 339 6.24 -5.44 -4.25
C SER A 339 6.03 -5.50 -2.73
N ARG A 340 6.98 -6.08 -1.98
CA ARG A 340 6.91 -6.16 -0.50
C ARG A 340 6.98 -4.78 0.15
N VAL A 341 7.88 -3.92 -0.33
CA VAL A 341 7.98 -2.55 0.19
C VAL A 341 6.70 -1.78 -0.06
N TYR A 342 6.13 -1.86 -1.27
CA TYR A 342 4.87 -1.21 -1.59
C TYR A 342 3.70 -1.75 -0.76
N HIS A 343 3.68 -3.06 -0.51
CA HIS A 343 2.67 -3.67 0.35
C HIS A 343 2.79 -3.19 1.81
N ALA A 344 4.01 -3.14 2.37
CA ALA A 344 4.25 -2.62 3.72
C ALA A 344 3.83 -1.15 3.84
N VAL A 345 4.16 -0.33 2.85
CA VAL A 345 3.73 1.07 2.77
C VAL A 345 2.21 1.18 2.69
N SER A 346 1.55 0.32 1.90
CA SER A 346 0.09 0.29 1.79
C SER A 346 -0.59 -0.07 3.11
N GLN A 347 -0.11 -1.09 3.82
CA GLN A 347 -0.65 -1.48 5.11
C GLN A 347 -0.57 -0.35 6.16
N LEU A 348 0.53 0.40 6.17
CA LEU A 348 0.75 1.47 7.13
C LEU A 348 0.19 2.81 6.70
N SER A 349 -0.16 3.00 5.42
CA SER A 349 -0.83 4.21 4.95
C SER A 349 -2.20 4.41 5.63
N GLN A 350 -2.81 3.33 6.11
CA GLN A 350 -4.08 3.31 6.84
C GLN A 350 -3.90 3.40 8.37
N SER A 351 -2.64 3.38 8.87
CA SER A 351 -2.35 3.52 10.29
C SER A 351 -2.76 4.89 10.84
N GLN A 352 -3.27 4.91 12.06
CA GLN A 352 -3.63 6.15 12.77
C GLN A 352 -2.40 6.86 13.35
N ASP A 353 -1.29 6.15 13.57
CA ASP A 353 -0.05 6.74 14.04
C ASP A 353 0.70 7.41 12.87
N GLN A 354 0.64 8.76 12.85
CA GLN A 354 1.25 9.56 11.81
C GLN A 354 2.79 9.47 11.82
N GLY A 355 3.39 9.34 13.00
CA GLY A 355 4.83 9.20 13.17
C GLY A 355 5.35 7.87 12.61
N ALA A 356 4.72 6.75 13.01
CA ALA A 356 5.04 5.42 12.51
C ALA A 356 4.87 5.32 10.99
N ARG A 357 3.81 5.94 10.45
CA ARG A 357 3.54 5.99 9.00
C ARG A 357 4.65 6.72 8.25
N LEU A 358 5.03 7.93 8.70
CA LEU A 358 6.07 8.73 8.04
C LEU A 358 7.44 8.05 8.12
N TRP A 359 7.75 7.41 9.23
CA TRP A 359 8.99 6.67 9.42
C TRP A 359 9.13 5.52 8.41
N VAL A 360 8.10 4.67 8.27
CA VAL A 360 8.13 3.56 7.30
C VAL A 360 8.12 4.05 5.86
N LEU A 361 7.41 5.13 5.55
CA LEU A 361 7.43 5.74 4.22
C LEU A 361 8.84 6.22 3.83
N ARG A 362 9.53 6.89 4.75
CA ARG A 362 10.90 7.37 4.53
C ARG A 362 11.86 6.21 4.30
N TRP A 363 11.85 5.22 5.19
CA TRP A 363 12.67 4.03 5.05
C TRP A 363 12.37 3.22 3.79
N GLY A 364 11.10 3.00 3.50
CA GLY A 364 10.67 2.28 2.30
C GLY A 364 11.20 2.90 1.02
N VAL A 365 11.15 4.24 0.89
CA VAL A 365 11.70 4.94 -0.27
C VAL A 365 13.22 4.81 -0.37
N VAL A 366 13.93 4.88 0.75
CA VAL A 366 15.39 4.70 0.75
C VAL A 366 15.76 3.28 0.36
N LEU A 367 15.13 2.28 0.96
CA LEU A 367 15.38 0.87 0.63
C LEU A 367 15.07 0.55 -0.84
N LEU A 368 13.99 1.11 -1.41
CA LEU A 368 13.68 0.97 -2.83
C LEU A 368 14.78 1.57 -3.74
N ASN A 369 15.24 2.77 -3.40
CA ASN A 369 16.31 3.41 -4.17
C ASN A 369 17.62 2.62 -4.07
N CYS A 370 17.98 2.18 -2.87
CA CYS A 370 19.17 1.36 -2.64
C CYS A 370 19.06 0.00 -3.34
N SER A 371 17.91 -0.68 -3.28
CA SER A 371 17.69 -1.96 -3.97
C SER A 371 17.93 -1.84 -5.47
N HIS A 372 17.39 -0.80 -6.10
CA HIS A 372 17.60 -0.57 -7.51
C HIS A 372 19.09 -0.33 -7.86
N ILE A 373 19.82 0.40 -7.00
CA ILE A 373 21.26 0.62 -7.20
C ILE A 373 22.05 -0.67 -7.00
N VAL A 374 21.73 -1.45 -5.96
CA VAL A 374 22.35 -2.76 -5.70
C VAL A 374 22.18 -3.70 -6.88
N TRP A 375 20.96 -3.73 -7.47
CA TRP A 375 20.70 -4.53 -8.66
C TRP A 375 21.55 -4.08 -9.85
N GLN A 376 21.72 -2.77 -10.06
CA GLN A 376 22.60 -2.23 -11.11
C GLN A 376 24.07 -2.53 -10.83
N LEU A 377 24.52 -2.44 -9.58
CA LEU A 377 25.88 -2.82 -9.18
C LEU A 377 26.19 -4.30 -9.48
N ARG A 378 25.19 -5.17 -9.34
CA ARG A 378 25.34 -6.59 -9.68
C ARG A 378 25.40 -6.87 -11.19
N LEU A 379 24.63 -6.13 -11.97
CA LEU A 379 24.63 -6.23 -13.43
C LEU A 379 25.86 -5.55 -14.05
N TRP A 380 26.51 -4.67 -13.28
CA TRP A 380 27.68 -3.93 -13.73
C TRP A 380 28.84 -4.90 -13.99
N ARG A 381 29.58 -4.66 -15.08
CA ARG A 381 30.72 -5.47 -15.53
C ARG A 381 31.90 -4.60 -15.86
N SER A 382 33.11 -5.08 -15.53
CA SER A 382 34.37 -4.47 -15.91
C SER A 382 35.36 -5.57 -16.33
N ARG A 383 36.42 -5.17 -16.99
CA ARG A 383 37.59 -6.04 -17.28
C ARG A 383 38.61 -6.02 -16.14
N ASP A 384 38.59 -4.97 -15.31
CA ASP A 384 39.50 -4.81 -14.19
C ASP A 384 38.99 -5.52 -12.94
N PRO A 385 39.71 -6.53 -12.41
CA PRO A 385 39.32 -7.23 -11.19
C PRO A 385 39.36 -6.33 -9.94
N ALA A 386 40.20 -5.27 -9.92
CA ALA A 386 40.28 -4.37 -8.78
C ALA A 386 38.94 -3.61 -8.54
N LEU A 387 38.24 -3.25 -9.60
CA LEU A 387 36.96 -2.58 -9.52
C LEU A 387 35.85 -3.46 -8.92
N TYR A 388 35.94 -4.78 -9.05
CA TYR A 388 35.04 -5.71 -8.38
C TYR A 388 35.25 -5.72 -6.85
N LEU A 389 36.50 -5.60 -6.40
CA LEU A 389 36.80 -5.50 -4.96
C LEU A 389 36.19 -4.23 -4.36
N VAL A 390 36.26 -3.11 -5.08
CA VAL A 390 35.63 -1.85 -4.66
C VAL A 390 34.11 -1.99 -4.60
N ARG A 391 33.49 -2.54 -5.66
CA ARG A 391 32.05 -2.83 -5.69
C ARG A 391 31.60 -3.67 -4.50
N ASP A 392 32.31 -4.77 -4.24
CA ASP A 392 31.98 -5.70 -3.15
C ASP A 392 32.24 -5.09 -1.78
N GLY A 393 33.21 -4.17 -1.69
CA GLY A 393 33.45 -3.30 -0.52
C GLY A 393 32.24 -2.43 -0.22
N CYS A 394 31.71 -1.71 -1.21
CA CYS A 394 30.50 -0.91 -1.07
C CYS A 394 29.29 -1.74 -0.63
N LEU A 395 29.10 -2.94 -1.18
CA LEU A 395 28.01 -3.84 -0.77
C LEU A 395 28.18 -4.34 0.67
N ARG A 396 29.42 -4.61 1.12
CA ARG A 396 29.70 -4.98 2.52
C ARG A 396 29.46 -3.83 3.48
N CYS A 397 29.87 -2.60 3.16
CA CYS A 397 29.55 -1.41 3.94
C CYS A 397 28.05 -1.23 4.10
N LEU A 398 27.29 -1.37 3.01
CA LEU A 398 25.84 -1.27 3.06
C LEU A 398 25.19 -2.37 3.92
N LYS A 399 25.73 -3.59 3.88
CA LYS A 399 25.29 -4.69 4.74
C LYS A 399 25.56 -4.38 6.21
N GLY A 400 26.73 -3.84 6.56
CA GLY A 400 27.10 -3.47 7.93
C GLY A 400 26.10 -2.50 8.56
N ILE A 401 25.72 -1.42 7.85
CA ILE A 401 24.75 -0.43 8.34
C ILE A 401 23.39 -1.08 8.70
N LEU A 402 22.99 -2.12 7.98
CA LEU A 402 21.65 -2.70 8.10
C LEU A 402 21.57 -3.88 9.08
N THR A 403 22.70 -4.53 9.37
CA THR A 403 22.77 -5.71 10.25
C THR A 403 23.06 -5.37 11.72
N GLU A 404 23.82 -4.32 11.99
CA GLU A 404 24.12 -3.87 13.35
C GLU A 404 22.87 -3.24 13.98
N GLY A 405 22.46 -3.72 15.12
CA GLY A 405 21.31 -3.45 16.02
C GLY A 405 20.51 -2.14 15.96
N GLY A 406 20.58 -1.43 14.88
CA GLY A 406 19.98 -0.13 14.55
C GLY A 406 20.98 0.71 13.77
N VAL A 407 20.50 1.54 12.86
CA VAL A 407 21.37 2.48 12.13
C VAL A 407 21.81 3.59 13.09
N GLN A 408 23.06 3.50 13.54
CA GLN A 408 23.67 4.53 14.37
C GLN A 408 24.13 5.70 13.51
N HIS A 409 23.96 6.93 14.00
CA HIS A 409 24.36 8.16 13.29
C HIS A 409 25.85 8.14 12.93
N GLU A 410 26.69 7.66 13.83
CA GLU A 410 28.13 7.64 13.63
C GLU A 410 28.58 6.66 12.55
N THR A 411 28.03 5.44 12.55
CA THR A 411 28.32 4.43 11.51
C THR A 411 27.83 4.88 10.14
N LEU A 412 26.65 5.49 10.09
CA LEU A 412 26.11 6.04 8.85
C LEU A 412 26.96 7.19 8.32
N GLY A 413 27.39 8.11 9.20
CA GLY A 413 28.25 9.23 8.83
C GLY A 413 29.60 8.78 8.26
N ARG A 414 30.25 7.81 8.91
CA ARG A 414 31.50 7.21 8.42
C ARG A 414 31.32 6.55 7.04
N THR A 415 30.23 5.78 6.87
CA THR A 415 29.98 5.12 5.58
C THR A 415 29.66 6.12 4.48
N LEU A 416 28.95 7.20 4.77
CA LEU A 416 28.68 8.24 3.78
C LEU A 416 29.98 8.93 3.33
N ALA A 417 30.86 9.26 4.27
CA ALA A 417 32.17 9.85 3.95
C ALA A 417 33.04 8.91 3.13
N GLU A 418 32.98 7.61 3.41
CA GLU A 418 33.73 6.58 2.66
C GLU A 418 33.16 6.41 1.24
N LEU A 419 31.84 6.34 1.06
CA LEU A 419 31.20 6.24 -0.25
C LEU A 419 31.48 7.51 -1.10
N ASP A 420 31.52 8.67 -0.50
CA ASP A 420 31.86 9.91 -1.21
C ASP A 420 33.31 9.89 -1.69
N ARG A 421 34.26 9.51 -0.82
CA ARG A 421 35.67 9.36 -1.19
C ARG A 421 35.88 8.33 -2.30
N ILE A 422 35.22 7.18 -2.22
CA ILE A 422 35.28 6.14 -3.27
C ILE A 422 34.71 6.68 -4.58
N SER A 423 33.60 7.40 -4.55
CA SER A 423 32.99 7.93 -5.77
C SER A 423 33.86 8.98 -6.46
N GLN A 424 34.54 9.83 -5.68
CA GLN A 424 35.48 10.85 -6.20
C GLN A 424 36.71 10.17 -6.83
N GLY A 425 37.35 9.26 -6.09
CA GLY A 425 38.54 8.56 -6.62
C GLY A 425 38.27 7.73 -7.88
N LEU A 426 37.12 7.08 -7.97
CA LEU A 426 36.70 6.38 -9.18
C LEU A 426 36.33 7.34 -10.32
N GLY A 427 35.83 8.54 -9.99
CA GLY A 427 35.43 9.55 -10.96
C GLY A 427 36.60 10.14 -11.76
N GLU A 428 37.78 10.21 -11.14
CA GLU A 428 39.02 10.69 -11.76
C GLU A 428 39.68 9.63 -12.67
N HIS A 429 39.18 8.39 -12.64
CA HIS A 429 39.78 7.30 -13.41
C HIS A 429 39.45 7.43 -14.92
N ALA A 430 40.41 7.12 -15.77
CA ALA A 430 40.25 7.21 -17.23
C ALA A 430 39.29 6.14 -17.78
N ASP A 431 39.11 5.00 -17.07
CA ASP A 431 38.26 3.90 -17.50
C ASP A 431 36.75 4.28 -17.39
N PRO A 432 35.98 4.20 -18.49
CA PRO A 432 34.53 4.41 -18.47
C PRO A 432 33.79 3.49 -17.50
N ALA A 433 34.26 2.27 -17.25
CA ALA A 433 33.66 1.35 -16.31
C ALA A 433 33.84 1.84 -14.85
N ALA A 434 35.03 2.39 -14.51
CA ALA A 434 35.26 3.00 -13.20
C ALA A 434 34.34 4.20 -12.97
N ARG A 435 34.19 5.09 -13.96
CA ARG A 435 33.28 6.25 -13.90
C ARG A 435 31.82 5.85 -13.79
N ALA A 436 31.39 4.78 -14.48
CA ALA A 436 30.05 4.23 -14.33
C ALA A 436 29.81 3.71 -12.90
N LEU A 437 30.82 3.03 -12.30
CA LEU A 437 30.77 2.59 -10.90
C LEU A 437 30.73 3.78 -9.95
N ALA A 438 31.54 4.83 -10.17
CA ALA A 438 31.50 6.07 -9.42
C ALA A 438 30.09 6.67 -9.37
N GLY A 439 29.40 6.74 -10.51
CA GLY A 439 28.02 7.22 -10.60
C GLY A 439 27.03 6.37 -9.79
N LEU A 440 27.21 5.06 -9.73
CA LEU A 440 26.36 4.18 -8.91
C LEU A 440 26.64 4.38 -7.41
N VAL A 441 27.89 4.50 -7.02
CA VAL A 441 28.29 4.74 -5.62
C VAL A 441 27.82 6.11 -5.15
N TRP A 442 27.95 7.15 -5.96
CA TRP A 442 27.42 8.47 -5.66
C TRP A 442 25.89 8.47 -5.48
N ARG A 443 25.17 7.75 -6.33
CA ARG A 443 23.71 7.58 -6.18
C ARG A 443 23.35 6.86 -4.88
N LEU A 444 24.18 5.89 -4.47
CA LEU A 444 24.01 5.21 -3.19
C LEU A 444 24.21 6.18 -2.02
N HIS A 445 25.28 6.98 -2.05
CA HIS A 445 25.54 8.06 -1.10
C HIS A 445 24.32 9.00 -0.99
N CYS A 446 23.83 9.56 -2.12
CA CYS A 446 22.67 10.43 -2.16
C CYS A 446 21.38 9.76 -1.63
N SER A 447 21.24 8.45 -1.76
CA SER A 447 20.07 7.73 -1.26
C SER A 447 20.15 7.48 0.24
N LEU A 448 21.33 7.16 0.77
CA LEU A 448 21.57 6.90 2.20
C LEU A 448 21.60 8.19 3.03
N SER A 449 22.04 9.33 2.47
CA SER A 449 22.03 10.62 3.17
C SER A 449 20.65 11.01 3.71
N GLN A 450 19.57 10.46 3.11
CA GLN A 450 18.22 10.62 3.62
C GLN A 450 18.00 9.98 4.99
N LEU A 451 18.74 8.93 5.31
CA LEU A 451 18.59 8.26 6.60
C LEU A 451 19.08 9.13 7.73
N VAL A 452 20.07 9.99 7.50
CA VAL A 452 20.55 10.95 8.50
C VAL A 452 19.40 11.86 8.98
N GLN A 453 18.53 12.27 8.06
CA GLN A 453 17.36 13.11 8.38
C GLN A 453 16.18 12.31 8.98
N ALA A 454 16.21 10.98 8.85
CA ALA A 454 15.14 10.09 9.31
C ALA A 454 15.41 9.46 10.68
N LEU A 455 16.66 9.51 11.16
CA LEU A 455 17.08 8.91 12.42
C LEU A 455 16.57 9.58 13.72
N PRO A 456 16.33 10.91 13.81
CA PRO A 456 15.69 11.47 14.99
C PRO A 456 14.20 11.14 14.98
N GLY A 457 13.83 9.96 15.43
CA GLY A 457 12.44 9.55 15.53
C GLY A 457 12.20 8.06 15.43
N GLU A 458 13.12 7.18 15.88
CA GLU A 458 12.66 5.85 16.25
C GLU A 458 11.58 6.04 17.32
N PRO A 459 10.32 5.63 17.05
CA PRO A 459 9.29 5.71 18.07
C PRO A 459 9.70 4.82 19.23
N ALA A 460 9.90 5.43 20.40
CA ALA A 460 10.30 4.77 21.65
C ALA A 460 9.36 3.62 22.02
#